data_d99deaf8c5ae7612afed5431e9423c54
#
_entry.id   d99deaf8c5ae7612afed5431e9423c54
#
_cell.length_a   1.000
_cell.length_b   1.000
_cell.length_c   1.000
_cell.angle_alpha   90.00
_cell.angle_beta   90.00
_cell.angle_gamma   90.00
#
_symmetry.space_group_name_H-M   'P 1'
#
loop_
_entity.id
_entity.type
_entity.pdbx_description
1 polymer ?
#
loop_
_entity_poly.entity_id
_entity_poly.type
_entity_poly.pdbx_seq_one_letter_code
_entity_poly.pdbx_strand_id
1 'polypeptide(L)'
;MKISHLLMTGASVAIMSAAEPAFAQKAPVKTFEVSAERFSDLEVLRYRVEGFEDLSPKQKELLYYLYEAGLAGRDILYDQKYKHNLRIRKMNEVIYTTYKGDKKSAKYKAFEVWAKRVWFSNGIHHHYSNAKMIPGFDAVYLKELVSKSDVSKMPLEKGQSVDQFVAWLTPILFDPKVDAKSVNLEAGIDNVKGSANNFYEGVTQEEVEDFYTLLRTA
;
A
#
# COMPACT_ATOMS: atom_id res chain seq x y z
N MET A 1 42.47 -87.78 27.47
CA MET A 1 42.14 -87.17 28.75
C MET A 1 40.89 -86.29 28.53
N LYS A 2 39.77 -86.62 29.17
CA LYS A 2 38.44 -86.16 28.95
C LYS A 2 38.25 -84.80 29.72
N ILE A 3 37.73 -83.76 29.07
CA ILE A 3 37.23 -82.60 29.77
C ILE A 3 35.78 -82.40 29.37
N SER A 4 34.95 -82.37 30.40
CA SER A 4 33.50 -82.34 30.34
C SER A 4 32.99 -80.93 30.04
N HIS A 5 31.93 -80.85 29.21
CA HIS A 5 31.18 -79.66 28.94
C HIS A 5 30.16 -79.39 30.05
N LEU A 6 30.18 -78.13 30.58
CA LEU A 6 29.14 -77.66 31.48
C LEU A 6 28.28 -76.69 30.70
N LEU A 7 27.04 -77.06 30.47
CA LEU A 7 26.00 -76.20 29.86
C LEU A 7 25.41 -75.28 30.93
N MET A 8 25.58 -74.00 30.76
CA MET A 8 24.81 -72.94 31.49
C MET A 8 23.68 -72.49 30.63
N THR A 9 22.48 -72.76 31.00
CA THR A 9 21.24 -72.18 30.44
C THR A 9 21.00 -70.80 31.06
N GLY A 10 21.27 -69.80 30.29
CA GLY A 10 20.93 -68.38 30.65
C GLY A 10 19.49 -68.10 30.29
N ALA A 11 18.67 -67.83 31.28
CA ALA A 11 17.31 -67.31 31.06
C ALA A 11 17.37 -65.83 30.68
N SER A 12 16.98 -65.50 29.43
CA SER A 12 16.85 -64.14 28.98
C SER A 12 15.52 -63.55 29.49
N VAL A 13 15.61 -62.64 30.41
CA VAL A 13 14.47 -61.78 30.82
C VAL A 13 14.27 -60.72 29.77
N ALA A 14 13.21 -60.83 28.96
CA ALA A 14 12.78 -59.76 28.04
C ALA A 14 12.12 -58.67 28.84
N ILE A 15 12.82 -57.55 28.99
CA ILE A 15 12.23 -56.32 29.52
C ILE A 15 11.36 -55.69 28.41
N MET A 16 10.05 -55.87 28.49
CA MET A 16 9.09 -55.12 27.68
C MET A 16 9.10 -53.68 28.17
N SER A 17 9.82 -52.85 27.45
CA SER A 17 9.70 -51.37 27.57
C SER A 17 8.31 -50.98 27.07
N ALA A 18 7.42 -50.61 27.99
CA ALA A 18 6.16 -49.95 27.65
C ALA A 18 6.48 -48.59 27.04
N ALA A 19 6.27 -48.45 25.72
CA ALA A 19 6.33 -47.15 25.08
C ALA A 19 5.18 -46.28 25.62
N GLU A 20 5.51 -45.25 26.36
CA GLU A 20 4.52 -44.23 26.73
C GLU A 20 3.91 -43.64 25.45
N PRO A 21 2.57 -43.44 25.40
CA PRO A 21 1.98 -42.78 24.27
C PRO A 21 2.54 -41.35 24.15
N ALA A 22 3.25 -41.08 23.05
CA ALA A 22 3.70 -39.72 22.73
C ALA A 22 2.45 -38.83 22.63
N PHE A 23 2.25 -38.00 23.64
CA PHE A 23 1.26 -36.96 23.56
C PHE A 23 1.60 -36.13 22.34
N ALA A 24 0.76 -36.20 21.31
CA ALA A 24 0.87 -35.35 20.13
C ALA A 24 0.86 -33.88 20.61
N GLN A 25 2.04 -33.26 20.56
CA GLN A 25 2.15 -31.83 20.86
C GLN A 25 1.22 -31.11 19.90
N LYS A 26 0.11 -30.55 20.42
CA LYS A 26 -0.77 -29.68 19.64
C LYS A 26 0.09 -28.61 19.02
N ALA A 27 0.09 -28.54 17.67
CA ALA A 27 0.77 -27.47 16.96
C ALA A 27 0.35 -26.13 17.57
N PRO A 28 1.28 -25.19 17.78
CA PRO A 28 0.95 -23.90 18.37
C PRO A 28 -0.17 -23.25 17.57
N VAL A 29 -1.25 -22.91 18.25
CA VAL A 29 -2.36 -22.17 17.64
C VAL A 29 -1.77 -20.85 17.15
N LYS A 30 -1.67 -20.67 15.82
CA LYS A 30 -1.25 -19.39 15.26
C LYS A 30 -2.25 -18.33 15.73
N THR A 31 -1.80 -17.48 16.65
CA THR A 31 -2.57 -16.31 17.06
C THR A 31 -2.78 -15.42 15.84
N PHE A 32 -4.02 -14.96 15.64
CA PHE A 32 -4.32 -14.04 14.55
C PHE A 32 -3.70 -12.68 14.85
N GLU A 33 -2.72 -12.27 14.04
CA GLU A 33 -2.10 -10.94 14.15
C GLU A 33 -3.00 -9.90 13.51
N VAL A 34 -3.58 -9.03 14.33
CA VAL A 34 -4.45 -7.93 13.91
C VAL A 34 -3.64 -6.86 13.19
N SER A 35 -2.49 -6.44 13.73
CA SER A 35 -1.61 -5.46 13.10
C SER A 35 -0.83 -6.11 11.96
N ALA A 36 -1.01 -5.61 10.71
CA ALA A 36 -0.26 -6.08 9.55
C ALA A 36 1.05 -5.31 9.37
N GLU A 37 0.99 -3.99 9.50
CA GLU A 37 2.14 -3.10 9.36
C GLU A 37 1.84 -1.74 10.02
N ARG A 38 2.87 -1.10 10.57
CA ARG A 38 2.80 0.28 11.05
C ARG A 38 3.89 1.12 10.39
N PHE A 39 3.51 2.29 9.85
CA PHE A 39 4.46 3.24 9.25
C PHE A 39 3.94 4.66 9.39
N SER A 40 4.83 5.61 9.75
CA SER A 40 4.45 6.99 10.07
C SER A 40 3.34 7.04 11.12
N ASP A 41 2.25 7.73 10.83
CA ASP A 41 1.03 7.89 11.63
C ASP A 41 -0.07 6.86 11.30
N LEU A 42 0.25 5.81 10.53
CA LEU A 42 -0.69 4.84 10.00
C LEU A 42 -0.43 3.43 10.52
N GLU A 43 -1.51 2.69 10.75
CA GLU A 43 -1.48 1.27 11.05
C GLU A 43 -2.44 0.51 10.14
N VAL A 44 -1.93 -0.51 9.45
CA VAL A 44 -2.73 -1.40 8.60
C VAL A 44 -3.20 -2.57 9.44
N LEU A 45 -4.51 -2.72 9.56
CA LEU A 45 -5.14 -3.79 10.33
C LEU A 45 -5.65 -4.90 9.42
N ARG A 46 -5.56 -6.12 9.93
CA ARG A 46 -6.24 -7.28 9.36
C ARG A 46 -7.52 -7.54 10.13
N TYR A 47 -8.55 -7.89 9.40
CA TYR A 47 -9.81 -8.33 9.98
C TYR A 47 -10.06 -9.79 9.64
N ARG A 48 -10.60 -10.54 10.59
CA ARG A 48 -11.15 -11.86 10.34
C ARG A 48 -12.62 -11.67 9.96
N VAL A 49 -13.02 -12.23 8.83
CA VAL A 49 -14.42 -12.23 8.40
C VAL A 49 -15.05 -13.50 8.95
N GLU A 50 -15.80 -13.39 10.04
CA GLU A 50 -16.53 -14.51 10.63
C GLU A 50 -17.60 -15.02 9.65
N GLY A 51 -17.80 -16.34 9.59
CA GLY A 51 -18.74 -16.96 8.67
C GLY A 51 -18.23 -17.12 7.22
N PHE A 52 -17.03 -16.61 6.87
CA PHE A 52 -16.49 -16.79 5.52
C PHE A 52 -16.28 -18.27 5.19
N GLU A 53 -15.86 -19.07 6.16
CA GLU A 53 -15.62 -20.51 5.97
C GLU A 53 -16.90 -21.29 5.70
N ASP A 54 -18.05 -20.81 6.16
CA ASP A 54 -19.35 -21.44 5.99
C ASP A 54 -19.96 -21.21 4.58
N LEU A 55 -19.36 -20.28 3.80
CA LEU A 55 -19.79 -20.00 2.45
C LEU A 55 -19.50 -21.18 1.51
N SER A 56 -20.43 -21.45 0.60
CA SER A 56 -20.23 -22.41 -0.47
C SER A 56 -19.10 -21.98 -1.42
N PRO A 57 -18.43 -22.93 -2.14
CA PRO A 57 -17.41 -22.58 -3.13
C PRO A 57 -17.86 -21.55 -4.15
N LYS A 58 -19.11 -21.61 -4.62
CA LYS A 58 -19.65 -20.63 -5.58
C LYS A 58 -19.80 -19.21 -4.99
N GLN A 59 -20.16 -19.12 -3.72
CA GLN A 59 -20.23 -17.82 -3.02
C GLN A 59 -18.82 -17.25 -2.81
N LYS A 60 -17.83 -18.07 -2.44
CA LYS A 60 -16.43 -17.64 -2.33
C LYS A 60 -15.87 -17.16 -3.67
N GLU A 61 -16.18 -17.87 -4.75
CA GLU A 61 -15.81 -17.47 -6.13
C GLU A 61 -16.46 -16.13 -6.51
N LEU A 62 -17.74 -15.92 -6.22
CA LEU A 62 -18.41 -14.64 -6.44
C LEU A 62 -17.72 -13.51 -5.68
N LEU A 63 -17.40 -13.71 -4.39
CA LEU A 63 -16.70 -12.71 -3.58
C LEU A 63 -15.32 -12.38 -4.13
N TYR A 64 -14.60 -13.38 -4.66
CA TYR A 64 -13.32 -13.16 -5.34
C TYR A 64 -13.49 -12.21 -6.54
N TYR A 65 -14.43 -12.46 -7.43
CA TYR A 65 -14.64 -11.60 -8.59
C TYR A 65 -15.16 -10.21 -8.22
N LEU A 66 -16.00 -10.09 -7.19
CA LEU A 66 -16.43 -8.78 -6.67
C LEU A 66 -15.25 -8.00 -6.07
N TYR A 67 -14.34 -8.67 -5.39
CA TYR A 67 -13.10 -8.07 -4.89
C TYR A 67 -12.21 -7.58 -6.03
N GLU A 68 -11.98 -8.40 -7.06
CA GLU A 68 -11.20 -8.02 -8.25
C GLU A 68 -11.82 -6.83 -8.99
N ALA A 69 -13.15 -6.81 -9.14
CA ALA A 69 -13.88 -5.69 -9.71
C ALA A 69 -13.69 -4.40 -8.89
N GLY A 70 -13.76 -4.50 -7.55
CA GLY A 70 -13.47 -3.38 -6.65
C GLY A 70 -12.04 -2.85 -6.79
N LEU A 71 -11.06 -3.74 -6.96
CA LEU A 71 -9.67 -3.35 -7.20
C LEU A 71 -9.48 -2.64 -8.55
N ALA A 72 -10.17 -3.10 -9.60
CA ALA A 72 -10.11 -2.47 -10.92
C ALA A 72 -10.64 -1.02 -10.91
N GLY A 73 -11.62 -0.72 -10.05
CA GLY A 73 -12.17 0.63 -9.90
C GLY A 73 -11.30 1.62 -9.10
N ARG A 74 -10.17 1.19 -8.53
CA ARG A 74 -9.37 2.02 -7.62
C ARG A 74 -8.77 3.26 -8.27
N ASP A 75 -8.47 3.23 -9.55
CA ASP A 75 -7.80 4.33 -10.27
C ASP A 75 -8.62 5.62 -10.24
N ILE A 76 -9.96 5.52 -10.25
CA ILE A 76 -10.83 6.70 -10.16
C ILE A 76 -10.67 7.47 -8.85
N LEU A 77 -10.40 6.79 -7.73
CA LEU A 77 -10.18 7.44 -6.43
C LEU A 77 -8.92 8.32 -6.44
N TYR A 78 -7.85 7.85 -7.10
CA TYR A 78 -6.63 8.63 -7.28
C TYR A 78 -6.88 9.86 -8.16
N ASP A 79 -7.53 9.67 -9.29
CA ASP A 79 -7.79 10.72 -10.28
C ASP A 79 -8.70 11.82 -9.72
N GLN A 80 -9.82 11.44 -9.11
CA GLN A 80 -10.77 12.39 -8.50
C GLN A 80 -10.14 13.19 -7.36
N LYS A 81 -9.27 12.56 -6.56
CA LYS A 81 -8.63 13.24 -5.43
C LYS A 81 -7.60 14.27 -5.86
N TYR A 82 -6.91 14.05 -6.98
CA TYR A 82 -5.97 14.98 -7.59
C TYR A 82 -5.53 14.51 -8.98
N LYS A 83 -5.60 15.37 -9.98
CA LYS A 83 -5.34 15.05 -11.39
C LYS A 83 -3.96 14.40 -11.68
N HIS A 84 -2.98 14.58 -10.80
CA HIS A 84 -1.63 14.04 -10.97
C HIS A 84 -1.38 12.75 -10.18
N ASN A 85 -2.32 12.32 -9.33
CA ASN A 85 -2.13 11.18 -8.43
C ASN A 85 -1.86 9.86 -9.15
N LEU A 86 -2.56 9.56 -10.24
CA LEU A 86 -2.32 8.32 -11.00
C LEU A 86 -0.90 8.24 -11.57
N ARG A 87 -0.40 9.36 -12.07
CA ARG A 87 0.95 9.46 -12.61
C ARG A 87 2.00 9.31 -11.52
N ILE A 88 1.79 9.94 -10.37
CA ILE A 88 2.65 9.81 -9.18
C ILE A 88 2.62 8.38 -8.63
N ARG A 89 1.45 7.76 -8.56
CA ARG A 89 1.31 6.36 -8.14
C ARG A 89 2.13 5.43 -9.02
N LYS A 90 1.99 5.53 -10.35
CA LYS A 90 2.73 4.72 -11.32
C LYS A 90 4.24 4.90 -11.16
N MET A 91 4.71 6.14 -11.00
CA MET A 91 6.11 6.42 -10.70
C MET A 91 6.57 5.71 -9.42
N ASN A 92 5.82 5.82 -8.33
CA ASN A 92 6.15 5.18 -7.06
C ASN A 92 6.24 3.65 -7.18
N GLU A 93 5.31 3.02 -7.92
CA GLU A 93 5.30 1.58 -8.18
C GLU A 93 6.54 1.14 -8.98
N VAL A 94 6.92 1.91 -10.00
CA VAL A 94 8.14 1.63 -10.79
C VAL A 94 9.39 1.77 -9.93
N ILE A 95 9.51 2.84 -9.15
CA ILE A 95 10.66 3.03 -8.25
C ILE A 95 10.72 1.89 -7.23
N TYR A 96 9.62 1.61 -6.54
CA TYR A 96 9.57 0.60 -5.48
C TYR A 96 10.00 -0.79 -5.97
N THR A 97 9.57 -1.16 -7.19
CA THR A 97 9.84 -2.48 -7.77
C THR A 97 11.19 -2.58 -8.49
N THR A 98 11.68 -1.50 -9.10
CA THR A 98 12.82 -1.57 -10.04
C THR A 98 14.05 -0.79 -9.62
N TYR A 99 14.03 0.01 -8.56
CA TYR A 99 15.17 0.80 -8.11
C TYR A 99 16.39 -0.08 -7.79
N LYS A 100 17.53 0.29 -8.37
CA LYS A 100 18.79 -0.46 -8.31
C LYS A 100 19.82 0.13 -7.32
N GLY A 101 19.48 1.21 -6.62
CA GLY A 101 20.34 1.81 -5.60
C GLY A 101 20.20 1.13 -4.23
N ASP A 102 20.80 1.75 -3.21
CA ASP A 102 20.77 1.21 -1.84
C ASP A 102 19.40 1.38 -1.17
N LYS A 103 18.63 0.29 -1.14
CA LYS A 103 17.31 0.24 -0.46
C LYS A 103 17.40 0.26 1.07
N LYS A 104 18.59 0.16 1.65
CA LYS A 104 18.80 0.25 3.11
C LYS A 104 19.12 1.66 3.57
N SER A 105 19.44 2.57 2.66
CA SER A 105 19.77 3.96 2.98
C SER A 105 18.58 4.69 3.66
N ALA A 106 18.90 5.65 4.53
CA ALA A 106 17.89 6.47 5.20
C ALA A 106 16.98 7.23 4.21
N LYS A 107 17.55 7.71 3.09
CA LYS A 107 16.80 8.39 2.04
C LYS A 107 15.81 7.46 1.33
N TYR A 108 16.20 6.21 1.05
CA TYR A 108 15.27 5.24 0.45
C TYR A 108 14.16 4.85 1.44
N LYS A 109 14.47 4.70 2.72
CA LYS A 109 13.46 4.44 3.75
C LYS A 109 12.46 5.59 3.88
N ALA A 110 12.91 6.84 3.75
CA ALA A 110 12.01 8.00 3.70
C ALA A 110 11.11 7.96 2.45
N PHE A 111 11.64 7.58 1.29
CA PHE A 111 10.82 7.34 0.09
C PHE A 111 9.81 6.21 0.30
N GLU A 112 10.23 5.08 0.85
CA GLU A 112 9.35 3.92 1.11
C GLU A 112 8.17 4.31 2.00
N VAL A 113 8.42 5.03 3.10
CA VAL A 113 7.37 5.53 4.00
C VAL A 113 6.43 6.48 3.27
N TRP A 114 6.97 7.43 2.48
CA TRP A 114 6.15 8.37 1.72
C TRP A 114 5.30 7.67 0.66
N ALA A 115 5.86 6.72 -0.10
CA ALA A 115 5.13 5.95 -1.09
C ALA A 115 3.98 5.14 -0.47
N LYS A 116 4.21 4.50 0.68
CA LYS A 116 3.17 3.79 1.44
C LYS A 116 2.05 4.72 1.90
N ARG A 117 2.38 5.94 2.37
CA ARG A 117 1.37 6.95 2.72
C ARG A 117 0.55 7.39 1.51
N VAL A 118 1.18 7.56 0.33
CA VAL A 118 0.49 7.89 -0.92
C VAL A 118 -0.47 6.77 -1.32
N TRP A 119 -0.05 5.51 -1.22
CA TRP A 119 -0.92 4.36 -1.53
C TRP A 119 -2.07 4.23 -0.55
N PHE A 120 -1.82 4.41 0.74
CA PHE A 120 -2.85 4.36 1.77
C PHE A 120 -3.89 5.47 1.60
N SER A 121 -3.43 6.68 1.27
CA SER A 121 -4.29 7.87 1.14
C SER A 121 -4.94 8.02 -0.24
N ASN A 122 -4.67 7.13 -1.20
CA ASN A 122 -5.05 7.27 -2.61
C ASN A 122 -4.59 8.61 -3.21
N GLY A 123 -3.36 9.02 -2.92
CA GLY A 123 -2.77 10.25 -3.45
C GLY A 123 -1.84 10.96 -2.49
N ILE A 124 -1.29 12.11 -2.95
CA ILE A 124 -0.32 12.90 -2.19
C ILE A 124 -0.90 13.70 -1.03
N HIS A 125 -2.22 13.75 -0.92
CA HIS A 125 -2.90 14.43 0.19
C HIS A 125 -3.36 13.41 1.23
N HIS A 126 -3.15 13.74 2.50
CA HIS A 126 -3.52 12.89 3.62
C HIS A 126 -5.03 12.60 3.60
N HIS A 127 -5.41 11.35 3.82
CA HIS A 127 -6.79 10.86 3.69
C HIS A 127 -7.79 11.51 4.65
N TYR A 128 -7.33 12.05 5.77
CA TYR A 128 -8.17 12.67 6.80
C TYR A 128 -8.06 14.21 6.82
N SER A 129 -6.83 14.75 6.89
CA SER A 129 -6.62 16.20 6.99
C SER A 129 -6.71 16.94 5.66
N ASN A 130 -6.74 16.22 4.53
CA ASN A 130 -6.66 16.76 3.18
C ASN A 130 -5.37 17.52 2.84
N ALA A 131 -4.44 17.66 3.79
CA ALA A 131 -3.18 18.38 3.59
C ALA A 131 -2.18 17.56 2.75
N LYS A 132 -1.37 18.25 1.93
CA LYS A 132 -0.30 17.61 1.17
C LYS A 132 0.73 16.98 2.11
N MET A 133 1.11 15.75 1.81
CA MET A 133 2.16 15.02 2.49
C MET A 133 3.50 15.26 1.79
N ILE A 134 4.31 16.18 2.34
CA ILE A 134 5.64 16.47 1.78
C ILE A 134 6.55 15.25 1.96
N PRO A 135 7.32 14.84 0.92
CA PRO A 135 8.29 13.75 1.04
C PRO A 135 9.38 14.03 2.08
N GLY A 136 9.82 13.02 2.80
CA GLY A 136 10.96 13.10 3.74
C GLY A 136 12.34 13.00 3.06
N PHE A 137 12.40 13.25 1.75
CA PHE A 137 13.62 13.28 0.94
C PHE A 137 13.57 14.50 0.00
N ASP A 138 14.67 14.85 -0.63
CA ASP A 138 14.77 16.04 -1.49
C ASP A 138 14.59 15.74 -2.99
N ALA A 139 14.45 16.80 -3.81
CA ALA A 139 14.28 16.69 -5.26
C ALA A 139 15.52 16.09 -5.97
N VAL A 140 16.71 16.26 -5.41
CA VAL A 140 17.94 15.64 -5.94
C VAL A 140 17.85 14.13 -5.80
N TYR A 141 17.36 13.66 -4.66
CA TYR A 141 17.17 12.22 -4.45
C TYR A 141 15.99 11.67 -5.29
N LEU A 142 14.94 12.46 -5.55
CA LEU A 142 13.90 12.07 -6.50
C LEU A 142 14.49 11.79 -7.89
N LYS A 143 15.38 12.66 -8.38
CA LYS A 143 16.06 12.42 -9.65
C LYS A 143 16.89 11.14 -9.64
N GLU A 144 17.60 10.86 -8.54
CA GLU A 144 18.34 9.60 -8.37
C GLU A 144 17.39 8.39 -8.40
N LEU A 145 16.29 8.44 -7.66
CA LEU A 145 15.29 7.37 -7.62
C LEU A 145 14.76 7.04 -9.01
N VAL A 146 14.35 8.07 -9.78
CA VAL A 146 13.83 7.89 -11.14
C VAL A 146 14.92 7.35 -12.07
N SER A 147 16.12 7.95 -12.07
CA SER A 147 17.20 7.60 -12.98
C SER A 147 17.79 6.20 -12.73
N LYS A 148 17.79 5.73 -11.49
CA LYS A 148 18.27 4.37 -11.11
C LYS A 148 17.16 3.30 -11.13
N SER A 149 15.96 3.65 -11.61
CA SER A 149 14.86 2.71 -11.81
C SER A 149 14.70 2.35 -13.30
N ASP A 150 13.73 1.50 -13.62
CA ASP A 150 13.42 1.15 -15.01
C ASP A 150 12.69 2.33 -15.69
N VAL A 151 13.48 3.20 -16.34
CA VAL A 151 12.97 4.41 -17.00
C VAL A 151 11.94 4.07 -18.11
N SER A 152 12.05 2.89 -18.74
CA SER A 152 11.10 2.49 -19.80
C SER A 152 9.68 2.28 -19.29
N LYS A 153 9.52 2.05 -17.99
CA LYS A 153 8.23 1.88 -17.30
C LYS A 153 7.72 3.14 -16.61
N MET A 154 8.58 4.19 -16.56
CA MET A 154 8.16 5.46 -15.95
C MET A 154 7.00 6.09 -16.72
N PRO A 155 6.06 6.75 -16.04
CA PRO A 155 4.91 7.38 -16.67
C PRO A 155 5.30 8.71 -17.34
N LEU A 156 6.29 8.66 -18.24
CA LEU A 156 6.72 9.81 -19.04
C LEU A 156 5.71 10.11 -20.15
N GLU A 157 5.53 11.38 -20.46
CA GLU A 157 4.81 11.76 -21.67
C GLU A 157 5.66 11.47 -22.90
N LYS A 158 5.01 11.42 -24.07
CA LYS A 158 5.71 11.16 -25.34
C LYS A 158 6.80 12.22 -25.56
N GLY A 159 8.06 11.78 -25.63
CA GLY A 159 9.22 12.66 -25.81
C GLY A 159 9.71 13.38 -24.56
N GLN A 160 9.09 13.16 -23.41
CA GLN A 160 9.52 13.76 -22.14
C GLN A 160 10.78 13.08 -21.61
N SER A 161 11.81 13.86 -21.31
CA SER A 161 13.02 13.37 -20.64
C SER A 161 12.77 13.16 -19.13
N VAL A 162 13.64 12.37 -18.49
CA VAL A 162 13.66 12.20 -17.02
C VAL A 162 13.81 13.54 -16.32
N ASP A 163 14.67 14.43 -16.83
CA ASP A 163 14.89 15.76 -16.23
C ASP A 163 13.64 16.63 -16.31
N GLN A 164 12.95 16.61 -17.43
CA GLN A 164 11.67 17.33 -17.59
C GLN A 164 10.58 16.74 -16.67
N PHE A 165 10.53 15.44 -16.52
CA PHE A 165 9.59 14.77 -15.62
C PHE A 165 9.85 15.13 -14.16
N VAL A 166 11.11 15.09 -13.71
CA VAL A 166 11.49 15.50 -12.35
C VAL A 166 11.25 16.98 -12.11
N ALA A 167 11.56 17.84 -13.09
CA ALA A 167 11.30 19.28 -13.01
C ALA A 167 9.80 19.57 -12.84
N TRP A 168 8.94 18.85 -13.59
CA TRP A 168 7.49 18.95 -13.45
C TRP A 168 7.00 18.48 -12.08
N LEU A 169 7.54 17.37 -11.53
CA LEU A 169 7.15 16.84 -10.23
C LEU A 169 7.61 17.69 -9.05
N THR A 170 8.74 18.38 -9.18
CA THR A 170 9.37 19.06 -8.06
C THR A 170 8.44 20.04 -7.34
N PRO A 171 7.78 21.01 -8.01
CA PRO A 171 6.84 21.89 -7.31
C PRO A 171 5.62 21.16 -6.77
N ILE A 172 5.15 20.13 -7.46
CA ILE A 172 3.98 19.34 -7.04
C ILE A 172 4.26 18.62 -5.71
N LEU A 173 5.44 18.04 -5.54
CA LEU A 173 5.75 17.23 -4.37
C LEU A 173 6.38 18.01 -3.23
N PHE A 174 7.21 19.04 -3.52
CA PHE A 174 8.05 19.66 -2.51
C PHE A 174 7.65 21.10 -2.15
N ASP A 175 6.88 21.80 -3.00
CA ASP A 175 6.36 23.13 -2.60
C ASP A 175 5.07 22.96 -1.77
N PRO A 176 5.07 23.34 -0.47
CA PRO A 176 3.90 23.19 0.37
C PRO A 176 2.71 24.08 -0.03
N LYS A 177 2.95 25.10 -0.88
CA LYS A 177 1.92 26.05 -1.32
C LYS A 177 1.21 25.60 -2.59
N VAL A 178 1.87 24.80 -3.44
CA VAL A 178 1.27 24.28 -4.67
C VAL A 178 0.30 23.17 -4.32
N ASP A 179 -0.97 23.29 -4.69
CA ASP A 179 -2.02 22.28 -4.45
C ASP A 179 -2.01 21.76 -3.00
N ALA A 180 -2.00 22.68 -2.04
CA ALA A 180 -1.74 22.41 -0.63
C ALA A 180 -2.76 21.47 0.03
N LYS A 181 -4.02 21.48 -0.43
CA LYS A 181 -5.11 20.67 0.09
C LYS A 181 -5.91 20.02 -1.04
N SER A 182 -6.29 18.76 -0.88
CA SER A 182 -7.24 18.11 -1.81
C SER A 182 -8.62 18.74 -1.74
N VAL A 183 -9.08 19.10 -0.54
CA VAL A 183 -10.30 19.88 -0.29
C VAL A 183 -9.95 21.00 0.65
N ASN A 184 -10.25 22.25 0.25
CA ASN A 184 -10.05 23.44 1.06
C ASN A 184 -11.41 24.10 1.35
N LEU A 185 -11.81 24.13 2.62
CA LEU A 185 -13.05 24.71 3.11
C LEU A 185 -12.80 25.92 4.03
N GLU A 186 -11.63 26.57 3.89
CA GLU A 186 -11.30 27.75 4.70
C GLU A 186 -12.19 28.92 4.33
N ALA A 187 -12.66 29.65 5.34
CA ALA A 187 -13.52 30.81 5.14
C ALA A 187 -12.81 31.89 4.30
N GLY A 188 -13.53 32.45 3.32
CA GLY A 188 -13.03 33.50 2.43
C GLY A 188 -12.17 33.00 1.26
N ILE A 189 -12.04 31.67 1.09
CA ILE A 189 -11.38 31.06 -0.05
C ILE A 189 -12.43 30.49 -1.01
N ASP A 190 -12.24 30.67 -2.30
CA ASP A 190 -12.99 29.94 -3.33
C ASP A 190 -12.67 28.43 -3.20
N ASN A 191 -13.66 27.65 -2.75
CA ASN A 191 -13.46 26.22 -2.47
C ASN A 191 -13.12 25.40 -3.73
N VAL A 192 -13.58 25.83 -4.91
CA VAL A 192 -13.27 25.16 -6.19
C VAL A 192 -11.83 25.45 -6.60
N LYS A 193 -11.42 26.71 -6.63
CA LYS A 193 -10.06 27.08 -7.02
C LYS A 193 -9.01 26.75 -5.96
N GLY A 194 -9.39 26.75 -4.69
CA GLY A 194 -8.51 26.45 -3.56
C GLY A 194 -8.31 24.98 -3.28
N SER A 195 -9.05 24.08 -3.97
CA SER A 195 -8.98 22.63 -3.82
C SER A 195 -8.26 21.98 -4.99
N ALA A 196 -7.41 21.00 -4.70
CA ALA A 196 -6.68 20.23 -5.71
C ALA A 196 -7.48 19.03 -6.27
N ASN A 197 -8.68 18.74 -5.74
CA ASN A 197 -9.52 17.68 -6.27
C ASN A 197 -9.91 17.94 -7.73
N ASN A 198 -10.11 16.85 -8.50
CA ASN A 198 -10.29 16.90 -9.94
C ASN A 198 -11.78 16.79 -10.33
N PHE A 199 -12.65 17.61 -9.71
CA PHE A 199 -14.07 17.65 -10.05
C PHE A 199 -14.44 18.82 -10.97
N TYR A 200 -13.69 19.92 -10.88
CA TYR A 200 -13.93 21.14 -11.63
C TYR A 200 -12.62 21.66 -12.21
N GLU A 201 -12.67 22.24 -13.41
CA GLU A 201 -11.54 22.90 -14.05
C GLU A 201 -12.01 24.19 -14.72
N GLY A 202 -11.26 25.28 -14.49
CA GLY A 202 -11.48 26.58 -15.15
C GLY A 202 -12.68 27.39 -14.66
N VAL A 203 -13.36 26.93 -13.60
CA VAL A 203 -14.54 27.63 -13.05
C VAL A 203 -14.29 28.07 -11.60
N THR A 204 -15.13 29.00 -11.11
CA THR A 204 -15.18 29.46 -9.73
C THR A 204 -16.25 28.73 -8.94
N GLN A 205 -16.19 28.83 -7.59
CA GLN A 205 -17.25 28.37 -6.73
C GLN A 205 -18.60 29.05 -7.05
N GLU A 206 -18.59 30.36 -7.26
CA GLU A 206 -19.79 31.17 -7.60
C GLU A 206 -20.46 30.64 -8.88
N GLU A 207 -19.68 30.43 -9.95
CA GLU A 207 -20.21 29.88 -11.22
C GLU A 207 -20.84 28.50 -11.05
N VAL A 208 -20.25 27.65 -10.20
CA VAL A 208 -20.80 26.31 -9.88
C VAL A 208 -22.10 26.45 -9.09
N GLU A 209 -22.15 27.30 -8.07
CA GLU A 209 -23.34 27.52 -7.25
C GLU A 209 -24.50 28.13 -8.06
N ASP A 210 -24.23 29.05 -8.93
CA ASP A 210 -25.21 29.64 -9.83
C ASP A 210 -25.78 28.61 -10.79
N PHE A 211 -24.96 27.79 -11.40
CA PHE A 211 -25.41 26.68 -12.27
C PHE A 211 -26.35 25.72 -11.55
N TYR A 212 -26.00 25.29 -10.34
CA TYR A 212 -26.87 24.40 -9.56
C TYR A 212 -28.15 25.08 -9.08
N THR A 213 -28.11 26.38 -8.84
CA THR A 213 -29.30 27.17 -8.49
C THR A 213 -30.28 27.20 -9.66
N LEU A 214 -29.78 27.47 -10.88
CA LEU A 214 -30.58 27.43 -12.11
C LEU A 214 -31.23 26.03 -12.31
N LEU A 215 -30.50 24.95 -12.11
CA LEU A 215 -31.03 23.59 -12.27
C LEU A 215 -32.15 23.25 -11.26
N ARG A 216 -32.12 23.86 -10.05
CA ARG A 216 -33.16 23.61 -9.03
C ARG A 216 -34.44 24.40 -9.27
N THR A 217 -34.36 25.48 -10.06
CA THR A 217 -35.48 26.38 -10.35
C THR A 217 -36.14 26.14 -11.71
N ALA A 218 -35.53 25.27 -12.53
CA ALA A 218 -36.06 24.82 -13.82
C ALA A 218 -36.97 23.58 -13.66
#